data_b9ad3d17cfc7aad861b57144174b8c00
#
_entry.id   b9ad3d17cfc7aad861b57144174b8c00
#
_cell.length_a   1.000
_cell.length_b   1.000
_cell.length_c   1.000
_cell.angle_alpha   90.00
_cell.angle_beta   90.00
_cell.angle_gamma   90.00
#
_symmetry.space_group_name_H-M   'P 1'
#
loop_
_entity.id
_entity.type
_entity.pdbx_description
1 polymer ?
#
loop_
_entity_poly.entity_id
_entity_poly.type
_entity_poly.pdbx_seq_one_letter_code
_entity_poly.pdbx_strand_id
1 'polypeptide(L)'
;DNNIIDHSFKNIQRPKLNNFIKENLPKDFLFIQYKDNFYNKINLANKNFDLLLNEINKKVKFIVFSSDIEENMSNNFFYDNYTVIDCEKKTINLKKNKPHIIYLHKINTENLFAIINVAKNIISPHGLVTHMCQFYKKKSLNLFNYVIDGKKIFFAQKIAFSEWYKNMNIMFLFLDNNIYRSIKKITKNI
;
A
#
# COMPACT_ATOMS: atom_id res chain seq x y z
N ASP A 1 -28.00 8.32 -6.43
CA ASP A 1 -27.28 9.60 -6.53
C ASP A 1 -25.76 9.39 -6.51
N ASN A 2 -25.25 8.70 -7.56
CA ASN A 2 -23.80 8.47 -7.75
C ASN A 2 -23.07 9.71 -8.34
N ASN A 3 -23.77 10.82 -8.54
CA ASN A 3 -23.22 12.00 -9.22
C ASN A 3 -22.55 13.02 -8.29
N ILE A 4 -22.76 12.95 -6.98
CA ILE A 4 -22.24 13.97 -6.04
C ILE A 4 -20.72 13.85 -5.89
N ILE A 5 -20.18 12.63 -5.89
CA ILE A 5 -18.74 12.39 -5.73
C ILE A 5 -17.97 12.77 -7.01
N ASP A 6 -18.57 12.63 -8.17
CA ASP A 6 -17.88 12.86 -9.45
C ASP A 6 -17.68 14.36 -9.77
N HIS A 7 -18.55 15.24 -9.29
CA HIS A 7 -18.46 16.68 -9.55
C HIS A 7 -17.49 17.44 -8.66
N SER A 8 -17.31 17.04 -7.40
CA SER A 8 -16.41 17.73 -6.45
C SER A 8 -14.92 17.50 -6.70
N PHE A 9 -14.56 16.42 -7.43
CA PHE A 9 -13.17 16.04 -7.67
C PHE A 9 -12.64 16.37 -9.08
N LYS A 10 -13.47 16.90 -10.00
CA LYS A 10 -13.04 17.19 -11.37
C LYS A 10 -11.95 18.26 -11.49
N ASN A 11 -11.83 19.13 -10.50
CA ASN A 11 -10.89 20.26 -10.49
C ASN A 11 -9.64 20.04 -9.63
N ILE A 12 -9.48 18.87 -8.99
CA ILE A 12 -8.27 18.60 -8.22
C ILE A 12 -7.15 18.25 -9.19
N GLN A 13 -6.15 19.11 -9.28
CA GLN A 13 -4.93 18.81 -10.02
C GLN A 13 -4.29 17.55 -9.47
N ARG A 14 -3.98 16.60 -10.35
CA ARG A 14 -3.26 15.39 -9.94
C ARG A 14 -1.87 15.80 -9.46
N PRO A 15 -1.48 15.45 -8.22
CA PRO A 15 -0.18 15.82 -7.69
C PRO A 15 0.93 15.24 -8.58
N LYS A 16 1.95 16.06 -8.84
CA LYS A 16 3.14 15.64 -9.59
C LYS A 16 4.14 15.03 -8.61
N LEU A 17 4.66 13.88 -8.98
CA LEU A 17 5.73 13.26 -8.22
C LEU A 17 6.99 14.12 -8.25
N ASN A 18 7.63 14.28 -7.10
CA ASN A 18 8.92 14.96 -6.98
C ASN A 18 9.93 14.34 -7.96
N ASN A 19 10.68 15.17 -8.68
CA ASN A 19 11.61 14.71 -9.71
C ASN A 19 12.63 13.70 -9.19
N PHE A 20 13.22 13.94 -8.02
CA PHE A 20 14.16 13.01 -7.41
C PHE A 20 13.55 11.62 -7.20
N ILE A 21 12.32 11.53 -6.66
CA ILE A 21 11.63 10.26 -6.47
C ILE A 21 11.31 9.63 -7.83
N LYS A 22 10.81 10.41 -8.77
CA LYS A 22 10.43 9.94 -10.11
C LYS A 22 11.61 9.34 -10.89
N GLU A 23 12.78 9.95 -10.83
CA GLU A 23 14.00 9.49 -11.52
C GLU A 23 14.54 8.19 -10.92
N ASN A 24 14.25 7.91 -9.66
CA ASN A 24 14.75 6.74 -8.93
C ASN A 24 13.72 5.62 -8.74
N LEU A 25 12.54 5.76 -9.31
CA LEU A 25 11.52 4.71 -9.31
C LEU A 25 11.48 3.94 -10.64
N PRO A 26 11.18 2.63 -10.60
CA PRO A 26 10.91 1.87 -11.81
C PRO A 26 9.63 2.39 -12.49
N LYS A 27 9.53 2.23 -13.81
CA LYS A 27 8.34 2.65 -14.58
C LYS A 27 7.07 1.90 -14.17
N ASP A 28 7.20 0.59 -13.97
CA ASP A 28 6.10 -0.30 -13.58
C ASP A 28 6.39 -0.94 -12.23
N PHE A 29 5.56 -0.67 -11.24
CA PHE A 29 5.70 -1.24 -9.90
C PHE A 29 4.35 -1.47 -9.22
N LEU A 30 4.37 -2.41 -8.28
CA LEU A 30 3.32 -2.57 -7.29
C LEU A 30 3.64 -1.68 -6.09
N PHE A 31 2.70 -0.84 -5.69
CA PHE A 31 2.85 -0.05 -4.46
C PHE A 31 2.16 -0.73 -3.28
N ILE A 32 2.84 -0.77 -2.13
CA ILE A 32 2.30 -1.29 -0.87
C ILE A 32 2.40 -0.21 0.20
N GLN A 33 1.26 0.17 0.78
CA GLN A 33 1.28 0.99 1.99
C GLN A 33 1.45 0.08 3.20
N TYR A 34 2.54 0.27 3.92
CA TYR A 34 2.76 -0.35 5.22
C TYR A 34 2.20 0.53 6.33
N LYS A 35 1.40 -0.06 7.21
CA LYS A 35 0.90 0.55 8.45
C LYS A 35 1.19 -0.36 9.62
N ASP A 36 2.10 0.06 10.49
CA ASP A 36 2.60 -0.78 11.58
C ASP A 36 1.47 -1.32 12.45
N ASN A 37 0.57 -0.46 12.88
CA ASN A 37 -0.62 -0.83 13.65
C ASN A 37 -1.48 -1.91 12.98
N PHE A 38 -1.63 -1.88 11.65
CA PHE A 38 -2.40 -2.88 10.92
C PHE A 38 -1.65 -4.20 10.82
N TYR A 39 -0.39 -4.15 10.35
CA TYR A 39 0.40 -5.36 10.09
C TYR A 39 0.81 -6.08 11.38
N ASN A 40 1.07 -5.37 12.48
CA ASN A 40 1.30 -5.96 13.80
C ASN A 40 0.08 -6.76 14.29
N LYS A 41 -1.12 -6.22 14.16
CA LYS A 41 -2.35 -6.88 14.61
C LYS A 41 -2.67 -8.18 13.87
N ILE A 42 -2.15 -8.36 12.68
CA ILE A 42 -2.29 -9.60 11.89
C ILE A 42 -1.01 -10.43 11.84
N ASN A 43 -0.04 -10.12 12.69
CA ASN A 43 1.27 -10.78 12.74
C ASN A 43 2.05 -10.75 11.40
N LEU A 44 1.80 -9.73 10.56
CA LEU A 44 2.48 -9.53 9.27
C LEU A 44 3.50 -8.38 9.30
N ALA A 45 3.98 -7.98 10.48
CA ALA A 45 5.00 -6.93 10.61
C ALA A 45 6.43 -7.47 10.51
N ASN A 46 7.38 -6.59 10.27
CA ASN A 46 8.82 -6.86 10.27
C ASN A 46 9.22 -8.08 9.41
N LYS A 47 9.78 -9.13 10.01
CA LYS A 47 10.22 -10.36 9.30
C LYS A 47 9.09 -11.04 8.53
N ASN A 48 7.87 -11.00 9.04
CA ASN A 48 6.71 -11.58 8.36
C ASN A 48 6.26 -10.73 7.17
N PHE A 49 6.46 -9.42 7.25
CA PHE A 49 6.28 -8.53 6.09
C PHE A 49 7.32 -8.80 5.00
N ASP A 50 8.56 -9.10 5.40
CA ASP A 50 9.60 -9.56 4.47
C ASP A 50 9.20 -10.86 3.74
N LEU A 51 8.62 -11.83 4.45
CA LEU A 51 8.07 -13.04 3.82
C LEU A 51 6.97 -12.70 2.79
N LEU A 52 6.07 -11.79 3.15
CA LEU A 52 5.03 -11.31 2.22
C LEU A 52 5.66 -10.66 0.98
N LEU A 53 6.62 -9.76 1.13
CA LEU A 53 7.30 -9.10 0.02
C LEU A 53 8.01 -10.09 -0.89
N ASN A 54 8.70 -11.08 -0.32
CA ASN A 54 9.38 -12.12 -1.07
C ASN A 54 8.39 -12.97 -1.89
N GLU A 55 7.24 -13.34 -1.33
CA GLU A 55 6.20 -14.07 -2.06
C GLU A 55 5.57 -13.22 -3.19
N ILE A 56 5.35 -11.94 -2.95
CA ILE A 56 4.87 -11.00 -3.98
C ILE A 56 5.91 -10.84 -5.09
N ASN A 57 7.19 -10.75 -4.75
CA ASN A 57 8.28 -10.54 -5.71
C ASN A 57 8.45 -11.71 -6.70
N LYS A 58 7.95 -12.90 -6.37
CA LYS A 58 7.89 -14.03 -7.33
C LYS A 58 6.94 -13.76 -8.50
N LYS A 59 5.99 -12.82 -8.35
CA LYS A 59 4.96 -12.49 -9.34
C LYS A 59 5.11 -11.11 -9.97
N VAL A 60 5.73 -10.18 -9.23
CA VAL A 60 5.87 -8.78 -9.61
C VAL A 60 7.33 -8.39 -9.57
N LYS A 61 7.84 -7.83 -10.67
CA LYS A 61 9.26 -7.50 -10.80
C LYS A 61 9.71 -6.43 -9.82
N PHE A 62 8.93 -5.38 -9.64
CA PHE A 62 9.29 -4.26 -8.76
C PHE A 62 8.20 -4.00 -7.72
N ILE A 63 8.61 -3.90 -6.46
CA ILE A 63 7.77 -3.54 -5.34
C ILE A 63 8.31 -2.23 -4.76
N VAL A 64 7.42 -1.26 -4.59
CA VAL A 64 7.69 -0.01 -3.87
C VAL A 64 6.77 0.04 -2.66
N PHE A 65 7.29 0.31 -1.50
CA PHE A 65 6.45 0.45 -0.31
C PHE A 65 6.85 1.66 0.54
N SER A 66 5.93 2.17 1.31
CA SER A 66 6.16 3.25 2.27
C SER A 66 5.50 2.92 3.60
N SER A 67 6.06 3.42 4.70
CA SER A 67 5.43 3.44 6.02
C SER A 67 4.82 4.80 6.32
N ASP A 68 3.98 4.88 7.36
CA ASP A 68 3.48 6.14 7.86
C ASP A 68 4.63 6.96 8.49
N ILE A 69 4.52 8.31 8.42
CA ILE A 69 5.61 9.23 8.79
C ILE A 69 5.98 9.14 10.29
N GLU A 70 5.04 8.74 11.14
CA GLU A 70 5.19 8.76 12.60
C GLU A 70 5.79 7.47 13.19
N GLU A 71 6.03 6.45 12.39
CA GLU A 71 6.45 5.11 12.87
C GLU A 71 7.97 4.97 12.93
N ASN A 72 8.57 5.43 14.03
CA ASN A 72 10.02 5.40 14.21
C ASN A 72 10.64 4.00 14.41
N MET A 73 9.90 3.00 14.86
CA MET A 73 10.47 1.68 15.22
C MET A 73 10.59 0.70 14.05
N SER A 74 9.65 0.69 13.13
CA SER A 74 9.70 -0.16 11.93
C SER A 74 10.66 0.36 10.86
N ASN A 75 10.97 1.65 10.90
CA ASN A 75 11.83 2.32 9.94
C ASN A 75 13.26 1.76 9.91
N ASN A 76 13.85 1.41 11.07
CA ASN A 76 15.22 0.87 11.13
C ASN A 76 15.31 -0.49 10.44
N PHE A 77 14.34 -1.40 10.68
CA PHE A 77 14.32 -2.69 10.01
C PHE A 77 14.26 -2.56 8.49
N PHE A 78 13.42 -1.68 7.96
CA PHE A 78 13.31 -1.48 6.53
C PHE A 78 14.54 -0.79 5.95
N TYR A 79 15.09 0.19 6.67
CA TYR A 79 16.30 0.92 6.28
C TYR A 79 17.51 0.00 6.14
N ASP A 80 17.62 -0.99 7.01
CA ASP A 80 18.74 -1.94 7.01
C ASP A 80 18.60 -3.04 5.96
N ASN A 81 17.39 -3.40 5.56
CA ASN A 81 17.14 -4.58 4.73
C ASN A 81 16.79 -4.31 3.27
N TYR A 82 16.36 -3.08 2.91
CA TYR A 82 15.92 -2.76 1.54
C TYR A 82 16.68 -1.61 0.92
N THR A 83 16.57 -1.47 -0.41
CA THR A 83 16.96 -0.23 -1.07
C THR A 83 16.06 0.89 -0.58
N VAL A 84 16.64 1.97 -0.07
CA VAL A 84 15.91 3.09 0.52
C VAL A 84 16.07 4.32 -0.33
N ILE A 85 14.95 4.94 -0.66
CA ILE A 85 14.88 6.32 -1.15
C ILE A 85 14.41 7.18 0.01
N ASP A 86 15.31 7.96 0.61
CA ASP A 86 14.96 8.94 1.64
C ASP A 86 14.40 10.18 0.96
N CYS A 87 13.07 10.35 1.07
CA CYS A 87 12.35 11.41 0.36
C CYS A 87 12.61 12.81 0.95
N GLU A 88 12.99 12.88 2.22
CA GLU A 88 13.32 14.14 2.90
C GLU A 88 14.75 14.58 2.59
N LYS A 89 15.72 13.68 2.78
CA LYS A 89 17.15 13.97 2.56
C LYS A 89 17.57 13.93 1.08
N LYS A 90 16.70 13.41 0.22
CA LYS A 90 16.99 13.16 -1.21
C LYS A 90 18.23 12.31 -1.41
N THR A 91 18.34 11.21 -0.67
CA THR A 91 19.46 10.27 -0.75
C THR A 91 18.95 8.86 -1.05
N ILE A 92 19.83 8.03 -1.62
CA ILE A 92 19.55 6.64 -1.96
C ILE A 92 20.57 5.74 -1.25
N ASN A 93 20.05 4.74 -0.52
CA ASN A 93 20.84 3.67 0.06
C ASN A 93 20.51 2.35 -0.68
N LEU A 94 21.40 1.94 -1.57
CA LEU A 94 21.22 0.75 -2.39
C LEU A 94 21.53 -0.52 -1.62
N LYS A 95 20.65 -1.52 -1.70
CA LYS A 95 20.88 -2.87 -1.17
C LYS A 95 20.98 -3.88 -2.32
N LYS A 96 22.14 -4.48 -2.47
CA LYS A 96 22.43 -5.44 -3.56
C LYS A 96 21.56 -6.70 -3.51
N ASN A 97 21.17 -7.15 -2.32
CA ASN A 97 20.44 -8.40 -2.13
C ASN A 97 18.97 -8.34 -2.56
N LYS A 98 18.37 -7.15 -2.55
CA LYS A 98 16.95 -6.92 -2.88
C LYS A 98 16.76 -5.67 -3.75
N PRO A 99 17.38 -5.57 -4.92
CA PRO A 99 17.37 -4.35 -5.72
C PRO A 99 15.99 -4.00 -6.29
N HIS A 100 15.07 -4.97 -6.28
CA HIS A 100 13.72 -4.81 -6.83
C HIS A 100 12.66 -4.44 -5.79
N ILE A 101 13.04 -4.35 -4.51
CA ILE A 101 12.16 -3.95 -3.41
C ILE A 101 12.69 -2.63 -2.85
N ILE A 102 11.89 -1.57 -3.00
CA ILE A 102 12.27 -0.20 -2.68
C ILE A 102 11.40 0.31 -1.53
N TYR A 103 12.04 0.78 -0.47
CA TYR A 103 11.39 1.46 0.64
C TYR A 103 11.48 2.98 0.45
N LEU A 104 10.33 3.66 0.41
CA LEU A 104 10.23 5.11 0.43
C LEU A 104 10.16 5.59 1.88
N HIS A 105 11.28 6.10 2.37
CA HIS A 105 11.39 6.63 3.73
C HIS A 105 10.94 8.09 3.77
N LYS A 106 10.16 8.46 4.78
CA LYS A 106 9.67 9.83 5.01
C LYS A 106 8.97 10.47 3.81
N ILE A 107 8.09 9.72 3.16
CA ILE A 107 7.26 10.25 2.08
C ILE A 107 6.18 11.17 2.64
N ASN A 108 6.05 12.38 2.12
CA ASN A 108 4.94 13.29 2.47
C ASN A 108 3.64 12.90 1.75
N THR A 109 2.53 13.45 2.19
CA THR A 109 1.19 13.14 1.67
C THR A 109 1.05 13.45 0.18
N GLU A 110 1.62 14.55 -0.30
CA GLU A 110 1.57 14.93 -1.71
C GLU A 110 2.27 13.89 -2.61
N ASN A 111 3.50 13.50 -2.24
CA ASN A 111 4.23 12.46 -2.95
C ASN A 111 3.56 11.09 -2.81
N LEU A 112 2.94 10.77 -1.67
CA LEU A 112 2.15 9.54 -1.53
C LEU A 112 1.00 9.50 -2.53
N PHE A 113 0.26 10.59 -2.69
CA PHE A 113 -0.83 10.66 -3.68
C PHE A 113 -0.30 10.57 -5.12
N ALA A 114 0.84 11.20 -5.39
CA ALA A 114 1.48 11.09 -6.69
C ALA A 114 1.95 9.65 -6.99
N ILE A 115 2.50 8.93 -6.00
CA ILE A 115 2.86 7.50 -6.10
C ILE A 115 1.63 6.64 -6.41
N ILE A 116 0.52 6.84 -5.69
CA ILE A 116 -0.74 6.14 -5.94
C ILE A 116 -1.20 6.37 -7.39
N ASN A 117 -1.06 7.60 -7.88
CA ASN A 117 -1.45 7.94 -9.26
C ASN A 117 -0.57 7.25 -10.33
N VAL A 118 0.71 7.01 -10.08
CA VAL A 118 1.63 6.40 -11.07
C VAL A 118 1.78 4.89 -10.91
N ALA A 119 1.55 4.33 -9.73
CA ALA A 119 1.64 2.89 -9.49
C ALA A 119 0.72 2.09 -10.40
N LYS A 120 1.15 0.90 -10.84
CA LYS A 120 0.35 -0.01 -11.68
C LYS A 120 -0.76 -0.69 -10.88
N ASN A 121 -0.41 -1.25 -9.73
CA ASN A 121 -1.33 -1.86 -8.78
C ASN A 121 -0.98 -1.40 -7.36
N ILE A 122 -1.95 -1.46 -6.45
CA ILE A 122 -1.79 -0.97 -5.09
C ILE A 122 -2.32 -2.00 -4.11
N ILE A 123 -1.58 -2.19 -3.01
CA ILE A 123 -2.03 -2.94 -1.84
C ILE A 123 -1.97 -1.99 -0.64
N SER A 124 -3.06 -1.85 0.09
CA SER A 124 -3.09 -1.01 1.28
C SER A 124 -4.04 -1.54 2.34
N PRO A 125 -3.77 -1.33 3.61
CA PRO A 125 -4.83 -1.33 4.62
C PRO A 125 -5.92 -0.34 4.23
N HIS A 126 -7.17 -0.67 4.56
CA HIS A 126 -8.29 0.23 4.29
C HIS A 126 -8.09 1.60 4.95
N GLY A 127 -8.40 2.67 4.23
CA GLY A 127 -8.25 4.05 4.68
C GLY A 127 -8.06 5.03 3.53
N LEU A 128 -7.33 6.11 3.79
CA LEU A 128 -7.12 7.20 2.83
C LEU A 128 -6.63 6.72 1.46
N VAL A 129 -5.68 5.79 1.42
CA VAL A 129 -5.15 5.23 0.16
C VAL A 129 -6.25 4.53 -0.64
N THR A 130 -7.20 3.84 0.01
CA THR A 130 -8.35 3.24 -0.67
C THR A 130 -9.19 4.28 -1.41
N HIS A 131 -9.48 5.40 -0.75
CA HIS A 131 -10.24 6.50 -1.36
C HIS A 131 -9.47 7.17 -2.51
N MET A 132 -8.15 7.31 -2.37
CA MET A 132 -7.31 7.84 -3.45
C MET A 132 -7.22 6.87 -4.63
N CYS A 133 -7.18 5.56 -4.40
CA CYS A 133 -7.27 4.57 -5.48
C CYS A 133 -8.58 4.68 -6.25
N GLN A 134 -9.69 4.91 -5.55
CA GLN A 134 -10.99 5.17 -6.15
C GLN A 134 -10.94 6.43 -7.02
N PHE A 135 -10.44 7.53 -6.46
CA PHE A 135 -10.32 8.81 -7.14
C PHE A 135 -9.49 8.73 -8.44
N TYR A 136 -8.33 8.05 -8.37
CA TYR A 136 -7.45 7.87 -9.54
C TYR A 136 -7.84 6.69 -10.44
N LYS A 137 -8.94 5.99 -10.15
CA LYS A 137 -9.41 4.80 -10.88
C LYS A 137 -8.34 3.70 -10.96
N LYS A 138 -7.62 3.50 -9.86
CA LYS A 138 -6.52 2.51 -9.78
C LYS A 138 -7.01 1.14 -9.34
N LYS A 139 -6.42 0.09 -9.93
CA LYS A 139 -6.60 -1.26 -9.42
C LYS A 139 -5.95 -1.38 -8.05
N SER A 140 -6.71 -1.78 -7.04
CA SER A 140 -6.20 -1.90 -5.68
C SER A 140 -6.77 -3.09 -4.92
N LEU A 141 -5.92 -3.66 -4.06
CA LEU A 141 -6.27 -4.68 -3.08
C LEU A 141 -6.28 -4.03 -1.70
N ASN A 142 -7.47 -3.89 -1.13
CA ASN A 142 -7.66 -3.26 0.17
C ASN A 142 -7.78 -4.32 1.26
N LEU A 143 -6.92 -4.21 2.26
CA LEU A 143 -6.78 -5.18 3.33
C LEU A 143 -7.62 -4.74 4.54
N PHE A 144 -8.41 -5.66 5.05
CA PHE A 144 -9.19 -5.52 6.27
C PHE A 144 -8.77 -6.56 7.29
N ASN A 145 -8.87 -6.21 8.55
CA ASN A 145 -8.59 -7.10 9.65
C ASN A 145 -9.82 -7.22 10.56
N TYR A 146 -10.45 -8.38 10.59
CA TYR A 146 -11.61 -8.61 11.43
C TYR A 146 -11.28 -8.71 12.94
N VAL A 147 -10.00 -8.89 13.28
CA VAL A 147 -9.55 -8.99 14.69
C VAL A 147 -9.65 -7.64 15.41
N ILE A 148 -9.43 -6.54 14.66
CA ILE A 148 -9.49 -5.18 15.21
C ILE A 148 -10.91 -4.82 15.61
N ASP A 149 -11.87 -5.20 14.78
CA ASP A 149 -13.23 -4.68 14.82
C ASP A 149 -14.26 -5.70 15.34
N GLY A 150 -13.84 -6.96 15.55
CA GLY A 150 -14.74 -8.06 15.92
C GLY A 150 -15.62 -8.54 14.76
N LYS A 151 -16.25 -9.70 14.92
CA LYS A 151 -17.01 -10.35 13.83
C LYS A 151 -18.17 -9.51 13.29
N LYS A 152 -18.91 -8.79 14.14
CA LYS A 152 -20.06 -7.99 13.72
C LYS A 152 -19.64 -6.83 12.82
N ILE A 153 -18.59 -6.09 13.20
CA ILE A 153 -18.04 -4.97 12.43
C ILE A 153 -17.43 -5.47 11.13
N PHE A 154 -16.73 -6.60 11.16
CA PHE A 154 -16.20 -7.27 9.96
C PHE A 154 -17.29 -7.52 8.91
N PHE A 155 -18.44 -8.10 9.30
CA PHE A 155 -19.52 -8.37 8.35
C PHE A 155 -20.20 -7.08 7.86
N ALA A 156 -20.42 -6.10 8.74
CA ALA A 156 -20.98 -4.81 8.37
C ALA A 156 -20.05 -4.07 7.36
N GLN A 157 -18.75 -4.04 7.61
CA GLN A 157 -17.79 -3.46 6.70
C GLN A 157 -17.75 -4.21 5.36
N LYS A 158 -17.76 -5.55 5.39
CA LYS A 158 -17.78 -6.35 4.16
C LYS A 158 -18.97 -5.99 3.28
N ILE A 159 -20.16 -5.85 3.85
CA ILE A 159 -21.37 -5.49 3.11
C ILE A 159 -21.28 -4.05 2.61
N ALA A 160 -21.01 -3.09 3.48
CA ALA A 160 -20.95 -1.68 3.14
C ALA A 160 -19.94 -1.40 2.01
N PHE A 161 -18.73 -1.95 2.12
CA PHE A 161 -17.70 -1.71 1.11
C PHE A 161 -17.95 -2.47 -0.20
N SER A 162 -18.56 -3.65 -0.16
CA SER A 162 -18.94 -4.35 -1.39
C SER A 162 -19.99 -3.57 -2.19
N GLU A 163 -20.91 -2.89 -1.53
CA GLU A 163 -21.90 -2.04 -2.18
C GLU A 163 -21.31 -0.73 -2.70
N TRP A 164 -20.49 -0.04 -1.87
CA TRP A 164 -19.92 1.26 -2.23
C TRP A 164 -18.97 1.21 -3.42
N TYR A 165 -18.28 0.08 -3.61
CA TYR A 165 -17.24 -0.06 -4.63
C TYR A 165 -17.57 -1.12 -5.69
N LYS A 166 -18.83 -1.46 -5.84
CA LYS A 166 -19.33 -2.53 -6.73
C LYS A 166 -18.85 -2.42 -8.18
N ASN A 167 -18.61 -1.21 -8.67
CA ASN A 167 -18.22 -0.93 -10.05
C ASN A 167 -16.76 -0.48 -10.20
N MET A 168 -15.92 -0.72 -9.20
CA MET A 168 -14.54 -0.23 -9.20
C MET A 168 -13.54 -1.37 -9.27
N ASN A 169 -12.35 -1.09 -9.80
CA ASN A 169 -11.21 -2.01 -9.79
C ASN A 169 -10.59 -2.18 -8.37
N ILE A 170 -11.45 -2.21 -7.36
CA ILE A 170 -11.07 -2.31 -5.96
C ILE A 170 -11.54 -3.65 -5.42
N MET A 171 -10.60 -4.45 -4.96
CA MET A 171 -10.85 -5.73 -4.32
C MET A 171 -10.66 -5.62 -2.81
N PHE A 172 -11.54 -6.22 -2.04
CA PHE A 172 -11.45 -6.29 -0.59
C PHE A 172 -10.99 -7.64 -0.13
N LEU A 173 -9.98 -7.66 0.72
CA LEU A 173 -9.43 -8.88 1.27
C LEU A 173 -9.44 -8.82 2.80
N PHE A 174 -10.15 -9.76 3.39
CA PHE A 174 -10.26 -9.89 4.84
C PHE A 174 -9.23 -10.88 5.35
N LEU A 175 -8.31 -10.38 6.19
CA LEU A 175 -7.21 -11.14 6.74
C LEU A 175 -7.51 -11.59 8.17
N ASP A 176 -6.90 -12.68 8.56
CA ASP A 176 -6.92 -13.23 9.91
C ASP A 176 -5.50 -13.29 10.48
N ASN A 177 -5.33 -13.74 11.72
CA ASN A 177 -4.03 -13.82 12.39
C ASN A 177 -3.13 -14.95 11.87
N ASN A 178 -3.59 -15.75 10.92
CA ASN A 178 -2.77 -16.79 10.33
C ASN A 178 -1.91 -16.21 9.21
N ILE A 179 -0.60 -16.08 9.46
CA ILE A 179 0.37 -15.47 8.56
C ILE A 179 0.35 -16.12 7.18
N TYR A 180 0.49 -17.44 7.12
CA TYR A 180 0.57 -18.18 5.85
C TYR A 180 -0.72 -18.06 5.05
N ARG A 181 -1.87 -18.11 5.72
CA ARG A 181 -3.17 -17.94 5.07
C ARG A 181 -3.32 -16.52 4.53
N SER A 182 -2.92 -15.51 5.29
CA SER A 182 -2.97 -14.11 4.88
C SER A 182 -2.04 -13.84 3.70
N ILE A 183 -0.80 -14.31 3.73
CA ILE A 183 0.14 -14.23 2.61
C ILE A 183 -0.45 -14.90 1.36
N LYS A 184 -0.94 -16.14 1.48
CA LYS A 184 -1.56 -16.86 0.36
C LYS A 184 -2.76 -16.13 -0.22
N LYS A 185 -3.63 -15.54 0.64
CA LYS A 185 -4.77 -14.74 0.18
C LYS A 185 -4.31 -13.52 -0.61
N ILE A 186 -3.34 -12.76 -0.08
CA ILE A 186 -2.81 -11.56 -0.75
C ILE A 186 -2.18 -11.95 -2.10
N THR A 187 -1.28 -12.92 -2.11
CA THR A 187 -0.55 -13.31 -3.31
C THR A 187 -1.43 -13.94 -4.40
N LYS A 188 -2.54 -14.58 -4.04
CA LYS A 188 -3.51 -15.11 -5.02
C LYS A 188 -4.24 -14.00 -5.78
N ASN A 189 -4.37 -12.80 -5.21
CA ASN A 189 -5.18 -11.71 -5.74
C ASN A 189 -4.38 -10.57 -6.40
N ILE A 190 -3.09 -10.78 -6.63
CA ILE A 190 -2.17 -9.86 -7.31
C ILE A 190 -2.07 -10.18 -8.81
#